data_9c18cf92aadf26ad73c94dd91ffb6cd7
#
_entry.id   9c18cf92aadf26ad73c94dd91ffb6cd7
#
_cell.length_a   1.000
_cell.length_b   1.000
_cell.length_c   1.000
_cell.angle_alpha   90.00
_cell.angle_beta   90.00
_cell.angle_gamma   90.00
#
_symmetry.space_group_name_H-M   'P 1'
#
loop_
_entity.id
_entity.type
_entity.pdbx_description
1 polymer ?
#
loop_
_entity_poly.entity_id
_entity_poly.type
_entity_poly.pdbx_seq_one_letter_code
_entity_poly.pdbx_strand_id
1 'polypeptide(L)'
;ILNLLGQLSGIATNAAHWATIAPRQVAATRKTVWGLLDKWAVHLGGGLTHRLNKDDATMIKENDLAVTEQSGMQAIVALLSTMDVSECGAFLELEVTNEKDAIVAATTWKQRQESESLPQLVLMLDNFGPDRSKEMVTELTDMGLRDSVVIEASGNIIFDDLEAWRECGVDVLSTSAINRGTAPLDVSMLIDQ
;
A
#
# COMPACT_ATOMS: atom_id res chain seq x y z
N ILE A 1 25.85 4.98 16.99
CA ILE A 1 25.15 6.08 16.28
C ILE A 1 25.46 6.05 14.80
N LEU A 2 26.75 6.01 14.37
CA LEU A 2 27.13 6.07 12.94
C LEU A 2 26.52 4.94 12.11
N ASN A 3 26.50 3.69 12.60
CA ASN A 3 25.88 2.57 11.89
C ASN A 3 24.38 2.80 11.66
N LEU A 4 23.67 3.37 12.64
CA LEU A 4 22.26 3.70 12.50
C LEU A 4 22.05 4.82 11.49
N LEU A 5 22.88 5.88 11.56
CA LEU A 5 22.84 6.96 10.58
C LEU A 5 23.13 6.46 9.17
N GLY A 6 24.15 5.61 9.01
CA GLY A 6 24.47 5.01 7.73
C GLY A 6 23.31 4.19 7.15
N GLN A 7 22.68 3.35 7.98
CA GLN A 7 21.55 2.53 7.56
C GLN A 7 20.34 3.37 7.15
N LEU A 8 19.94 4.34 7.99
CA LEU A 8 18.79 5.20 7.69
C LEU A 8 19.04 6.12 6.48
N SER A 9 20.27 6.61 6.33
CA SER A 9 20.67 7.38 5.14
C SER A 9 20.61 6.53 3.86
N GLY A 10 21.02 5.26 3.94
CA GLY A 10 20.89 4.32 2.84
C GLY A 10 19.43 4.11 2.43
N ILE A 11 18.53 3.93 3.40
CA ILE A 11 17.08 3.81 3.15
C ILE A 11 16.54 5.09 2.51
N ALA A 12 16.86 6.27 3.06
CA ALA A 12 16.38 7.54 2.52
C ALA A 12 16.90 7.79 1.10
N THR A 13 18.17 7.47 0.82
CA THR A 13 18.76 7.57 -0.52
C THR A 13 18.07 6.64 -1.52
N ASN A 14 17.82 5.38 -1.13
CA ASN A 14 17.09 4.44 -1.96
C ASN A 14 15.66 4.95 -2.22
N ALA A 15 14.94 5.38 -1.20
CA ALA A 15 13.60 5.94 -1.35
C ALA A 15 13.57 7.16 -2.28
N ALA A 16 14.57 8.04 -2.18
CA ALA A 16 14.69 9.17 -3.10
C ALA A 16 14.90 8.71 -4.56
N HIS A 17 15.66 7.65 -4.78
CA HIS A 17 15.83 7.07 -6.10
C HIS A 17 14.50 6.52 -6.66
N TRP A 18 13.72 5.79 -5.86
CA TRP A 18 12.39 5.33 -6.24
C TRP A 18 11.44 6.50 -6.56
N ALA A 19 11.49 7.57 -5.77
CA ALA A 19 10.66 8.75 -5.95
C ALA A 19 10.99 9.56 -7.21
N THR A 20 12.16 9.37 -7.83
CA THR A 20 12.47 10.00 -9.13
C THR A 20 11.62 9.43 -10.27
N ILE A 21 11.26 8.15 -10.19
CA ILE A 21 10.47 7.46 -11.22
C ILE A 21 8.98 7.53 -10.88
N ALA A 22 8.60 7.21 -9.65
CA ALA A 22 7.22 7.16 -9.18
C ALA A 22 6.99 8.10 -7.98
N PRO A 23 7.00 9.44 -8.20
CA PRO A 23 6.90 10.42 -7.11
C PRO A 23 5.55 10.33 -6.41
N ARG A 24 5.59 10.28 -5.06
CA ARG A 24 4.40 10.17 -4.20
C ARG A 24 3.52 8.93 -4.47
N GLN A 25 4.09 7.89 -5.04
CA GLN A 25 3.36 6.68 -5.37
C GLN A 25 3.89 5.46 -4.60
N VAL A 26 5.18 5.41 -4.26
CA VAL A 26 5.78 4.25 -3.63
C VAL A 26 5.71 4.34 -2.12
N ALA A 27 5.16 3.30 -1.50
CA ALA A 27 4.90 3.20 -0.06
C ALA A 27 5.72 2.08 0.60
N ALA A 28 6.22 2.33 1.81
CA ALA A 28 6.89 1.32 2.60
C ALA A 28 5.88 0.40 3.30
N THR A 29 6.03 -0.92 3.13
CA THR A 29 5.27 -1.90 3.91
C THR A 29 5.67 -1.88 5.39
N ARG A 30 4.99 -2.69 6.24
CA ARG A 30 5.40 -2.89 7.64
C ARG A 30 6.56 -3.88 7.82
N LYS A 31 7.15 -4.39 6.74
CA LYS A 31 8.35 -5.24 6.77
C LYS A 31 9.59 -4.37 6.96
N THR A 32 9.81 -3.92 8.18
CA THR A 32 10.86 -2.99 8.60
C THR A 32 11.82 -3.65 9.60
N VAL A 33 13.06 -3.21 9.65
CA VAL A 33 14.05 -3.66 10.63
C VAL A 33 13.97 -2.81 11.91
N TRP A 34 13.88 -1.49 11.75
CA TRP A 34 13.87 -0.51 12.83
C TRP A 34 12.51 0.17 13.03
N GLY A 35 11.44 -0.47 12.59
CA GLY A 35 10.08 0.02 12.80
C GLY A 35 9.85 1.40 12.19
N LEU A 36 9.48 2.36 13.04
CA LEU A 36 9.17 3.73 12.61
C LEU A 36 10.39 4.48 12.04
N LEU A 37 11.61 4.11 12.41
CA LEU A 37 12.80 4.75 11.85
C LEU A 37 12.98 4.45 10.37
N ASP A 38 12.72 3.22 9.93
CA ASP A 38 12.71 2.89 8.50
C ASP A 38 11.68 3.72 7.75
N LYS A 39 10.46 3.81 8.32
CA LYS A 39 9.38 4.60 7.75
C LYS A 39 9.71 6.08 7.65
N TRP A 40 10.34 6.62 8.69
CA TRP A 40 10.83 7.99 8.70
C TRP A 40 11.89 8.23 7.62
N ALA A 41 12.84 7.30 7.47
CA ALA A 41 13.85 7.38 6.42
C ALA A 41 13.24 7.34 5.02
N VAL A 42 12.25 6.47 4.78
CA VAL A 42 11.50 6.44 3.52
C VAL A 42 10.78 7.75 3.26
N HIS A 43 10.12 8.33 4.27
CA HIS A 43 9.45 9.63 4.17
C HIS A 43 10.43 10.75 3.78
N LEU A 44 11.59 10.81 4.42
CA LEU A 44 12.64 11.79 4.11
C LEU A 44 13.16 11.65 2.67
N GLY A 45 13.15 10.44 2.12
CA GLY A 45 13.48 10.16 0.71
C GLY A 45 12.35 10.47 -0.26
N GLY A 46 11.17 10.92 0.20
CA GLY A 46 10.03 11.24 -0.66
C GLY A 46 9.06 10.08 -0.92
N GLY A 47 9.27 8.93 -0.28
CA GLY A 47 8.32 7.82 -0.30
C GLY A 47 7.17 8.01 0.70
N LEU A 48 6.13 7.21 0.55
CA LEU A 48 4.98 7.17 1.45
C LEU A 48 5.25 6.20 2.61
N THR A 49 4.79 6.54 3.80
CA THR A 49 4.93 5.68 4.98
C THR A 49 3.95 4.52 5.01
N HIS A 50 2.83 4.63 4.29
CA HIS A 50 1.68 3.77 4.48
C HIS A 50 1.26 3.77 5.97
N ARG A 51 0.52 2.79 6.47
CA ARG A 51 0.20 2.72 7.90
C ARG A 51 1.47 2.50 8.75
N LEU A 52 1.59 3.25 9.84
CA LEU A 52 2.74 3.18 10.74
C LEU A 52 2.69 1.92 11.62
N ASN A 53 1.50 1.55 12.08
CA ASN A 53 1.24 0.38 12.89
C ASN A 53 -0.16 -0.20 12.57
N LYS A 54 -0.68 -1.11 13.38
CA LYS A 54 -1.99 -1.73 13.16
C LYS A 54 -3.16 -0.82 13.53
N ASP A 55 -2.93 0.12 14.47
CA ASP A 55 -3.96 1.01 14.98
C ASP A 55 -4.08 2.29 14.15
N ASP A 56 -3.09 2.57 13.29
CA ASP A 56 -3.06 3.74 12.41
C ASP A 56 -4.08 3.63 11.26
N ALA A 57 -4.25 2.43 10.70
CA ALA A 57 -5.24 2.15 9.68
C ALA A 57 -5.63 0.66 9.69
N THR A 58 -6.90 0.39 9.43
CA THR A 58 -7.42 -0.97 9.35
C THR A 58 -7.12 -1.58 8.00
N MET A 59 -6.53 -2.77 7.99
CA MET A 59 -6.31 -3.58 6.79
C MET A 59 -6.93 -4.96 7.00
N ILE A 60 -7.84 -5.30 6.14
CA ILE A 60 -8.55 -6.58 6.10
C ILE A 60 -7.82 -7.50 5.13
N LYS A 61 -7.52 -8.69 5.56
CA LYS A 61 -6.84 -9.73 4.80
C LYS A 61 -7.65 -11.01 4.74
N GLU A 62 -7.18 -11.98 3.95
CA GLU A 62 -7.78 -13.30 3.83
C GLU A 62 -8.08 -13.93 5.21
N ASN A 63 -7.15 -13.83 6.16
CA ASN A 63 -7.35 -14.38 7.51
C ASN A 63 -8.48 -13.69 8.30
N ASP A 64 -8.71 -12.40 8.05
CA ASP A 64 -9.79 -11.66 8.70
C ASP A 64 -11.14 -12.04 8.08
N LEU A 65 -11.17 -12.32 6.78
CA LEU A 65 -12.37 -12.84 6.09
C LEU A 65 -12.67 -14.27 6.51
N ALA A 66 -11.66 -15.10 6.77
CA ALA A 66 -11.82 -16.50 7.13
C ALA A 66 -12.50 -16.72 8.50
N VAL A 67 -12.49 -15.73 9.39
CA VAL A 67 -13.18 -15.81 10.70
C VAL A 67 -14.65 -15.38 10.63
N THR A 68 -15.13 -14.91 9.48
CA THR A 68 -16.55 -14.63 9.27
C THR A 68 -17.34 -15.92 9.08
N GLU A 69 -18.65 -15.90 9.35
CA GLU A 69 -19.51 -17.06 9.12
C GLU A 69 -19.73 -17.35 7.61
N GLN A 70 -19.28 -16.43 6.75
CA GLN A 70 -19.43 -16.50 5.30
C GLN A 70 -18.05 -16.71 4.65
N SER A 71 -18.03 -17.12 3.39
CA SER A 71 -16.78 -17.36 2.65
C SER A 71 -16.73 -16.62 1.32
N GLY A 72 -15.52 -16.32 0.86
CA GLY A 72 -15.28 -15.68 -0.44
C GLY A 72 -15.98 -14.33 -0.57
N MET A 73 -16.60 -14.07 -1.71
CA MET A 73 -17.27 -12.80 -2.02
C MET A 73 -18.36 -12.42 -1.01
N GLN A 74 -19.04 -13.40 -0.41
CA GLN A 74 -20.10 -13.14 0.58
C GLN A 74 -19.52 -12.56 1.88
N ALA A 75 -18.35 -13.01 2.29
CA ALA A 75 -17.64 -12.46 3.44
C ALA A 75 -17.24 -10.98 3.20
N ILE A 76 -16.77 -10.66 2.00
CA ILE A 76 -16.42 -9.28 1.61
C ILE A 76 -17.68 -8.39 1.68
N VAL A 77 -18.78 -8.81 1.07
CA VAL A 77 -20.04 -8.06 1.09
C VAL A 77 -20.53 -7.83 2.51
N ALA A 78 -20.61 -8.88 3.32
CA ALA A 78 -21.09 -8.81 4.71
C ALA A 78 -20.25 -7.84 5.53
N LEU A 79 -18.92 -7.97 5.46
CA LEU A 79 -18.00 -7.15 6.23
C LEU A 79 -18.05 -5.67 5.81
N LEU A 80 -17.91 -5.39 4.51
CA LEU A 80 -17.91 -4.01 4.01
C LEU A 80 -19.26 -3.30 4.16
N SER A 81 -20.38 -4.06 4.18
CA SER A 81 -21.70 -3.48 4.38
C SER A 81 -21.99 -3.06 5.82
N THR A 82 -21.32 -3.65 6.81
CA THR A 82 -21.65 -3.47 8.24
C THR A 82 -20.53 -2.84 9.07
N MET A 83 -19.32 -2.73 8.52
CA MET A 83 -18.16 -2.22 9.26
C MET A 83 -18.34 -0.76 9.68
N ASP A 84 -18.02 -0.46 10.93
CA ASP A 84 -17.94 0.92 11.42
C ASP A 84 -16.63 1.56 10.98
N VAL A 85 -16.74 2.46 10.00
CA VAL A 85 -15.57 3.15 9.41
C VAL A 85 -14.95 4.16 10.36
N SER A 86 -15.69 4.65 11.34
CA SER A 86 -15.17 5.62 12.33
C SER A 86 -14.04 5.05 13.19
N GLU A 87 -13.97 3.72 13.31
CA GLU A 87 -12.94 2.99 14.06
C GLU A 87 -11.76 2.53 13.19
N CYS A 88 -11.77 2.80 11.87
CA CYS A 88 -10.77 2.27 10.94
C CYS A 88 -9.44 3.05 10.92
N GLY A 89 -9.34 4.15 11.66
CA GLY A 89 -8.16 5.01 11.66
C GLY A 89 -8.05 5.87 10.39
N ALA A 90 -6.84 6.03 9.85
CA ALA A 90 -6.58 6.93 8.72
C ALA A 90 -7.26 6.47 7.42
N PHE A 91 -7.39 5.16 7.21
CA PHE A 91 -8.08 4.56 6.07
C PHE A 91 -8.50 3.11 6.36
N LEU A 92 -9.45 2.64 5.57
CA LEU A 92 -9.81 1.23 5.51
C LEU A 92 -9.24 0.62 4.24
N GLU A 93 -8.58 -0.51 4.37
CA GLU A 93 -7.94 -1.24 3.27
C GLU A 93 -8.41 -2.68 3.23
N LEU A 94 -8.70 -3.18 2.04
CA LEU A 94 -9.01 -4.59 1.77
C LEU A 94 -8.00 -5.16 0.78
N GLU A 95 -7.29 -6.22 1.19
CA GLU A 95 -6.40 -7.01 0.34
C GLU A 95 -7.21 -8.05 -0.44
N VAL A 96 -7.04 -8.08 -1.76
CA VAL A 96 -7.68 -9.05 -2.66
C VAL A 96 -6.63 -9.69 -3.57
N THR A 97 -6.86 -10.95 -3.94
CA THR A 97 -5.95 -11.76 -4.76
C THR A 97 -6.50 -12.11 -6.15
N ASN A 98 -7.74 -11.70 -6.42
CA ASN A 98 -8.39 -11.95 -7.70
C ASN A 98 -9.36 -10.81 -8.09
N GLU A 99 -9.69 -10.74 -9.37
CA GLU A 99 -10.49 -9.69 -9.99
C GLU A 99 -11.94 -9.66 -9.47
N LYS A 100 -12.51 -10.84 -9.23
CA LYS A 100 -13.91 -10.94 -8.77
C LYS A 100 -14.10 -10.32 -7.39
N ASP A 101 -13.17 -10.59 -6.49
CA ASP A 101 -13.19 -10.03 -5.15
C ASP A 101 -12.97 -8.50 -5.19
N ALA A 102 -12.10 -8.01 -6.10
CA ALA A 102 -11.88 -6.59 -6.32
C ALA A 102 -13.17 -5.88 -6.78
N ILE A 103 -13.86 -6.44 -7.78
CA ILE A 103 -15.12 -5.88 -8.32
C ILE A 103 -16.21 -5.88 -7.25
N VAL A 104 -16.37 -7.00 -6.52
CA VAL A 104 -17.37 -7.11 -5.45
C VAL A 104 -17.12 -6.09 -4.36
N ALA A 105 -15.85 -5.93 -3.92
CA ALA A 105 -15.48 -4.95 -2.91
C ALA A 105 -15.80 -3.52 -3.35
N ALA A 106 -15.37 -3.13 -4.55
CA ALA A 106 -15.61 -1.81 -5.09
C ALA A 106 -17.11 -1.52 -5.30
N THR A 107 -17.87 -2.52 -5.78
CA THR A 107 -19.32 -2.40 -5.98
C THR A 107 -20.05 -2.21 -4.64
N THR A 108 -19.74 -3.04 -3.64
CA THR A 108 -20.34 -2.95 -2.31
C THR A 108 -20.04 -1.60 -1.67
N TRP A 109 -18.79 -1.14 -1.79
CA TRP A 109 -18.38 0.13 -1.22
C TRP A 109 -19.05 1.33 -1.88
N LYS A 110 -19.15 1.33 -3.21
CA LYS A 110 -19.87 2.38 -3.95
C LYS A 110 -21.35 2.45 -3.56
N GLN A 111 -22.02 1.31 -3.48
CA GLN A 111 -23.43 1.27 -3.06
C GLN A 111 -23.60 1.86 -1.65
N ARG A 112 -22.68 1.59 -0.76
CA ARG A 112 -22.70 2.15 0.60
C ARG A 112 -22.45 3.65 0.60
N GLN A 113 -21.54 4.15 -0.25
CA GLN A 113 -21.29 5.60 -0.44
C GLN A 113 -22.50 6.37 -0.98
N GLU A 114 -23.46 5.72 -1.64
CA GLU A 114 -24.71 6.37 -2.09
C GLU A 114 -25.62 6.77 -0.92
N SER A 115 -25.51 6.09 0.20
CA SER A 115 -26.33 6.34 1.41
C SER A 115 -25.54 6.96 2.56
N GLU A 116 -24.23 6.86 2.55
CA GLU A 116 -23.33 7.30 3.62
C GLU A 116 -22.20 8.16 3.07
N SER A 117 -21.78 9.17 3.83
CA SER A 117 -20.57 9.95 3.49
C SER A 117 -19.32 9.20 3.92
N LEU A 118 -18.85 8.30 3.07
CA LEU A 118 -17.69 7.47 3.34
C LEU A 118 -16.46 7.90 2.51
N PRO A 119 -15.25 7.75 3.05
CA PRO A 119 -14.02 7.91 2.26
C PRO A 119 -13.92 6.83 1.18
N GLN A 120 -12.95 6.95 0.28
CA GLN A 120 -12.59 5.88 -0.64
C GLN A 120 -12.07 4.66 0.14
N LEU A 121 -12.41 3.46 -0.33
CA LEU A 121 -11.80 2.22 0.13
C LEU A 121 -10.42 2.06 -0.52
N VAL A 122 -9.39 1.77 0.25
CA VAL A 122 -8.12 1.32 -0.31
C VAL A 122 -8.28 -0.15 -0.72
N LEU A 123 -8.17 -0.42 -2.00
CA LEU A 123 -8.27 -1.75 -2.58
C LEU A 123 -6.87 -2.22 -2.99
N MET A 124 -6.29 -3.13 -2.19
CA MET A 124 -4.97 -3.66 -2.45
C MET A 124 -5.03 -4.89 -3.35
N LEU A 125 -4.43 -4.78 -4.53
CA LEU A 125 -4.26 -5.86 -5.50
C LEU A 125 -2.97 -6.63 -5.16
N ASP A 126 -3.08 -7.75 -4.45
CA ASP A 126 -1.91 -8.51 -4.02
C ASP A 126 -1.44 -9.49 -5.10
N ASN A 127 -0.19 -9.35 -5.54
CA ASN A 127 0.47 -10.18 -6.54
C ASN A 127 -0.22 -10.21 -7.93
N PHE A 128 -0.88 -9.12 -8.34
CA PHE A 128 -1.48 -9.03 -9.69
C PHE A 128 -0.40 -8.84 -10.79
N GLY A 129 0.66 -8.13 -10.51
CA GLY A 129 1.59 -7.65 -11.53
C GLY A 129 1.05 -6.45 -12.32
N PRO A 130 1.89 -5.76 -13.11
CA PRO A 130 1.49 -4.50 -13.77
C PRO A 130 0.37 -4.70 -14.80
N ASP A 131 0.42 -5.74 -15.63
CA ASP A 131 -0.56 -5.95 -16.70
C ASP A 131 -1.97 -6.21 -16.15
N ARG A 132 -2.12 -7.16 -15.21
CA ARG A 132 -3.42 -7.45 -14.57
C ARG A 132 -3.93 -6.26 -13.76
N SER A 133 -3.03 -5.49 -13.13
CA SER A 133 -3.43 -4.26 -12.42
C SER A 133 -3.96 -3.22 -13.39
N LYS A 134 -3.37 -3.06 -14.56
CA LYS A 134 -3.85 -2.17 -15.61
C LYS A 134 -5.23 -2.59 -16.14
N GLU A 135 -5.43 -3.89 -16.38
CA GLU A 135 -6.73 -4.45 -16.76
C GLU A 135 -7.78 -4.17 -15.69
N MET A 136 -7.44 -4.38 -14.40
CA MET A 136 -8.36 -4.13 -13.30
C MET A 136 -8.72 -2.65 -13.15
N VAL A 137 -7.76 -1.74 -13.29
CA VAL A 137 -8.01 -0.29 -13.31
C VAL A 137 -8.98 0.09 -14.43
N THR A 138 -8.79 -0.47 -15.62
CA THR A 138 -9.67 -0.26 -16.77
C THR A 138 -11.06 -0.78 -16.51
N GLU A 139 -11.21 -2.00 -16.02
CA GLU A 139 -12.48 -2.62 -15.71
C GLU A 139 -13.27 -1.84 -14.64
N LEU A 140 -12.61 -1.43 -13.54
CA LEU A 140 -13.23 -0.58 -12.52
C LEU A 140 -13.67 0.79 -13.08
N THR A 141 -12.92 1.33 -14.02
CA THR A 141 -13.25 2.59 -14.70
C THR A 141 -14.50 2.42 -15.58
N ASP A 142 -14.54 1.39 -16.41
CA ASP A 142 -15.65 1.09 -17.33
C ASP A 142 -16.95 0.79 -16.55
N MET A 143 -16.82 0.17 -15.38
CA MET A 143 -17.94 -0.07 -14.47
C MET A 143 -18.34 1.17 -13.65
N GLY A 144 -17.61 2.28 -13.76
CA GLY A 144 -17.82 3.50 -12.98
C GLY A 144 -17.52 3.34 -11.48
N LEU A 145 -16.66 2.40 -11.10
CA LEU A 145 -16.29 2.11 -9.71
C LEU A 145 -14.99 2.79 -9.27
N ARG A 146 -14.20 3.30 -10.25
CA ARG A 146 -12.84 3.82 -10.01
C ARG A 146 -12.76 4.92 -8.95
N ASP A 147 -13.75 5.82 -8.94
CA ASP A 147 -13.78 6.96 -8.01
C ASP A 147 -14.14 6.56 -6.57
N SER A 148 -14.62 5.36 -6.37
CA SER A 148 -14.99 4.83 -5.05
C SER A 148 -13.82 4.22 -4.30
N VAL A 149 -12.69 3.99 -4.99
CA VAL A 149 -11.53 3.27 -4.45
C VAL A 149 -10.21 4.01 -4.72
N VAL A 150 -9.26 3.84 -3.81
CA VAL A 150 -7.83 4.05 -4.05
C VAL A 150 -7.23 2.70 -4.36
N ILE A 151 -6.60 2.54 -5.51
CA ILE A 151 -6.02 1.26 -5.92
C ILE A 151 -4.56 1.19 -5.49
N GLU A 152 -4.26 0.23 -4.64
CA GLU A 152 -2.90 -0.09 -4.23
C GLU A 152 -2.45 -1.40 -4.88
N ALA A 153 -1.25 -1.44 -5.43
CA ALA A 153 -0.61 -2.68 -5.86
C ALA A 153 0.46 -3.12 -4.86
N SER A 154 0.49 -4.40 -4.58
CA SER A 154 1.45 -5.04 -3.68
C SER A 154 1.95 -6.37 -4.24
N GLY A 155 3.08 -6.83 -3.73
CA GLY A 155 3.69 -8.11 -4.08
C GLY A 155 4.76 -8.02 -5.17
N ASN A 156 5.99 -8.39 -4.80
CA ASN A 156 7.16 -8.54 -5.68
C ASN A 156 7.51 -7.31 -6.55
N ILE A 157 7.15 -6.11 -6.10
CA ILE A 157 7.49 -4.86 -6.81
C ILE A 157 8.97 -4.56 -6.56
N ILE A 158 9.75 -4.50 -7.64
CA ILE A 158 11.18 -4.16 -7.63
C ILE A 158 11.43 -2.89 -8.44
N PHE A 159 12.59 -2.27 -8.23
CA PHE A 159 12.93 -1.00 -8.86
C PHE A 159 12.92 -1.05 -10.39
N ASP A 160 13.41 -2.13 -10.97
CA ASP A 160 13.56 -2.28 -12.41
C ASP A 160 12.21 -2.35 -13.16
N ASP A 161 11.13 -2.69 -12.44
CA ASP A 161 9.78 -2.79 -13.01
C ASP A 161 8.96 -1.50 -12.83
N LEU A 162 9.50 -0.45 -12.18
CA LEU A 162 8.74 0.76 -11.82
C LEU A 162 8.12 1.48 -13.00
N GLU A 163 8.75 1.49 -14.16
CA GLU A 163 8.18 2.14 -15.36
C GLU A 163 6.89 1.45 -15.80
N ALA A 164 6.86 0.11 -15.79
CA ALA A 164 5.65 -0.66 -16.10
C ALA A 164 4.53 -0.39 -15.07
N TRP A 165 4.88 -0.32 -13.80
CA TRP A 165 3.95 0.01 -12.73
C TRP A 165 3.38 1.43 -12.84
N ARG A 166 4.19 2.39 -13.24
CA ARG A 166 3.75 3.79 -13.42
C ARG A 166 2.67 3.94 -14.48
N GLU A 167 2.68 3.07 -15.49
CA GLU A 167 1.74 3.10 -16.61
C GLU A 167 0.46 2.29 -16.36
N CYS A 168 0.37 1.53 -15.26
CA CYS A 168 -0.79 0.68 -15.01
C CYS A 168 -1.99 1.42 -14.38
N GLY A 169 -1.80 2.65 -13.91
CA GLY A 169 -2.89 3.50 -13.40
C GLY A 169 -3.29 3.25 -11.94
N VAL A 170 -2.50 2.47 -11.18
CA VAL A 170 -2.69 2.35 -9.72
C VAL A 170 -2.24 3.62 -9.01
N ASP A 171 -2.81 3.89 -7.84
CA ASP A 171 -2.53 5.09 -7.07
C ASP A 171 -1.30 4.91 -6.16
N VAL A 172 -1.12 3.71 -5.61
CA VAL A 172 -0.06 3.39 -4.65
C VAL A 172 0.62 2.08 -5.00
N LEU A 173 1.94 2.04 -4.85
CA LEU A 173 2.79 0.86 -4.99
C LEU A 173 3.42 0.52 -3.64
N SER A 174 2.96 -0.51 -2.93
CA SER A 174 3.55 -0.88 -1.65
C SER A 174 4.58 -1.98 -1.79
N THR A 175 5.78 -1.69 -1.35
CA THR A 175 6.90 -2.64 -1.41
C THR A 175 7.83 -2.53 -0.22
N SER A 176 8.42 -3.64 0.17
CA SER A 176 9.51 -3.63 1.14
C SER A 176 10.90 -3.42 0.50
N ALA A 177 11.00 -3.47 -0.83
CA ALA A 177 12.28 -3.26 -1.52
C ALA A 177 12.79 -1.81 -1.36
N ILE A 178 11.89 -0.87 -1.07
CA ILE A 178 12.25 0.52 -0.82
C ILE A 178 13.11 0.70 0.45
N ASN A 179 12.96 -0.18 1.46
CA ASN A 179 13.66 -0.08 2.74
C ASN A 179 14.48 -1.32 3.13
N ARG A 180 14.12 -2.51 2.61
CA ARG A 180 14.82 -3.75 2.94
C ARG A 180 15.98 -4.01 2.01
N GLY A 181 17.13 -4.44 2.58
CA GLY A 181 18.31 -4.79 1.79
C GLY A 181 19.04 -3.60 1.19
N THR A 182 18.73 -2.39 1.62
CA THR A 182 19.44 -1.18 1.17
C THR A 182 20.85 -1.16 1.73
N ALA A 183 21.82 -0.78 0.90
CA ALA A 183 23.18 -0.58 1.34
C ALA A 183 23.25 0.63 2.30
N PRO A 184 23.91 0.50 3.46
CA PRO A 184 24.12 1.65 4.32
C PRO A 184 25.08 2.65 3.67
N LEU A 185 24.91 3.94 3.96
CA LEU A 185 25.90 4.95 3.65
C LEU A 185 27.14 4.71 4.53
N ASP A 186 28.32 4.72 3.93
CA ASP A 186 29.57 4.65 4.68
C ASP A 186 29.84 5.98 5.39
N VAL A 187 29.85 5.94 6.72
CA VAL A 187 30.00 7.13 7.57
C VAL A 187 31.08 6.87 8.61
N SER A 188 32.07 7.74 8.65
CA SER A 188 33.11 7.74 9.68
C SER A 188 33.18 9.10 10.39
N MET A 189 33.69 9.09 11.60
CA MET A 189 33.95 10.30 12.41
C MET A 189 35.42 10.38 12.77
N LEU A 190 36.02 11.51 12.46
CA LEU A 190 37.37 11.86 12.91
C LEU A 190 37.25 12.90 14.01
N ILE A 191 38.14 12.81 15.01
CA ILE A 191 38.27 13.81 16.06
C ILE A 191 39.61 14.51 15.79
N ASP A 192 39.53 15.78 15.45
CA ASP A 192 40.71 16.62 15.29
C ASP A 192 41.29 16.89 16.68
N GLN A 193 42.64 16.77 16.81
CA GLN A 193 43.38 17.02 18.05
C GLN A 193 43.78 18.48 18.15
#